data_cd53e526043f563c2ee435109253cfb5
#
_entry.id   cd53e526043f563c2ee435109253cfb5
#
_cell.length_a   1.000
_cell.length_b   1.000
_cell.length_c   1.000
_cell.angle_alpha   90.00
_cell.angle_beta   90.00
_cell.angle_gamma   90.00
#
_symmetry.space_group_name_H-M   'P 1'
#
loop_
_entity.id
_entity.type
_entity.pdbx_description
1 polymer ?
#
loop_
_entity_poly.entity_id
_entity_poly.type
_entity_poly.pdbx_seq_one_letter_code
_entity_poly.pdbx_strand_id
1 'polypeptide(L)' 'MKIMLNGQEKSLKAPLTISALLQEMGLGERRVAVEVNREIVPRSQHEGFQLQNNDRVEVVFAIGGGMKRGGDAWR' A
#
# COMPACT_ATOMS: atom_id res chain seq x y z
N MET A 1 8.04 -14.83 -5.65
CA MET A 1 7.81 -14.28 -4.34
C MET A 1 6.34 -14.01 -4.13
N LYS A 2 5.88 -14.06 -2.92
CA LYS A 2 4.48 -13.97 -2.64
C LYS A 2 4.19 -13.05 -1.49
N ILE A 3 3.11 -12.27 -1.59
CA ILE A 3 2.70 -11.41 -0.50
C ILE A 3 1.20 -11.62 -0.29
N MET A 4 0.69 -11.13 0.84
CA MET A 4 -0.75 -11.13 1.07
C MET A 4 -1.19 -9.69 0.84
N LEU A 5 -2.01 -9.48 -0.19
CA LEU A 5 -2.46 -8.14 -0.54
C LEU A 5 -3.94 -8.04 -0.26
N ASN A 6 -4.30 -7.22 0.72
CA ASN A 6 -5.68 -7.04 1.11
C ASN A 6 -6.36 -8.38 1.40
N GLY A 7 -5.64 -9.25 2.08
CA GLY A 7 -6.19 -10.54 2.47
C GLY A 7 -6.13 -11.62 1.42
N GLN A 8 -5.56 -11.31 0.26
CA GLN A 8 -5.46 -12.31 -0.78
C GLN A 8 -4.02 -12.53 -1.19
N GLU A 9 -3.70 -13.74 -1.55
CA GLU A 9 -2.36 -14.08 -1.93
C GLU A 9 -2.07 -13.51 -3.31
N LYS A 10 -0.93 -12.88 -3.48
CA LYS A 10 -0.54 -12.38 -4.77
C LYS A 10 0.89 -12.80 -5.04
N SER A 11 1.11 -13.39 -6.20
CA SER A 11 2.44 -13.79 -6.59
C SER A 11 3.11 -12.67 -7.36
N LEU A 12 4.38 -12.45 -7.08
CA LEU A 12 5.15 -11.43 -7.75
C LEU A 12 6.34 -12.10 -8.41
N LYS A 13 6.69 -11.64 -9.60
CA LYS A 13 7.78 -12.27 -10.31
C LYS A 13 9.11 -11.84 -9.70
N ALA A 14 9.17 -10.69 -9.12
CA ALA A 14 10.39 -10.17 -8.56
C ALA A 14 10.03 -9.22 -7.45
N PRO A 15 10.97 -8.91 -6.56
CA PRO A 15 10.69 -7.97 -5.50
C PRO A 15 10.27 -6.63 -6.08
N LEU A 16 9.30 -6.01 -5.44
CA LEU A 16 8.82 -4.71 -5.88
C LEU A 16 8.85 -3.73 -4.73
N THR A 17 8.95 -2.46 -5.06
CA THR A 17 8.75 -1.44 -4.04
C THR A 17 7.24 -1.23 -3.92
N ILE A 18 6.82 -0.55 -2.86
CA ILE A 18 5.41 -0.25 -2.69
C ILE A 18 4.95 0.60 -3.87
N SER A 19 5.79 1.55 -4.29
CA SER A 19 5.42 2.42 -5.40
C SER A 19 5.18 1.59 -6.66
N ALA A 20 6.02 0.62 -6.94
CA ALA A 20 5.85 -0.21 -8.12
C ALA A 20 4.59 -1.07 -8.01
N LEU A 21 4.29 -1.57 -6.82
CA LEU A 21 3.09 -2.36 -6.63
C LEU A 21 1.86 -1.51 -6.91
N LEU A 22 1.83 -0.27 -6.40
CA LEU A 22 0.69 0.60 -6.62
C LEU A 22 0.52 0.90 -8.10
N GLN A 23 1.62 1.02 -8.83
CA GLN A 23 1.52 1.26 -10.24
C GLN A 23 0.91 0.05 -10.94
N GLU A 24 1.30 -1.15 -10.55
CA GLU A 24 0.72 -2.34 -11.15
C GLU A 24 -0.76 -2.43 -10.88
N MET A 25 -1.21 -1.93 -9.75
CA MET A 25 -2.62 -1.96 -9.42
C MET A 25 -3.40 -0.81 -10.08
N GLY A 26 -2.71 0.04 -10.81
CA GLY A 26 -3.36 1.20 -11.42
C GLY A 26 -3.62 2.32 -10.43
N LEU A 27 -2.92 2.31 -9.32
CA LEU A 27 -3.16 3.28 -8.27
C LEU A 27 -2.02 4.25 -8.06
N GLY A 28 -1.12 4.34 -9.00
CA GLY A 28 0.08 5.14 -8.81
C GLY A 28 -0.17 6.59 -8.47
N GLU A 29 -1.27 7.15 -8.95
CA GLU A 29 -1.59 8.52 -8.65
C GLU A 29 -2.79 8.68 -7.74
N ARG A 30 -3.27 7.62 -7.16
CA ARG A 30 -4.42 7.70 -6.29
C ARG A 30 -3.98 7.92 -4.86
N ARG A 31 -4.87 8.47 -4.08
CA ARG A 31 -4.56 8.68 -2.69
C ARG A 31 -4.90 7.43 -1.94
N VAL A 32 -3.89 6.74 -1.47
CA VAL A 32 -4.08 5.49 -0.74
C VAL A 32 -3.18 5.48 0.47
N ALA A 33 -3.59 4.76 1.47
CA ALA A 33 -2.76 4.50 2.64
C ALA A 33 -2.31 3.06 2.52
N VAL A 34 -1.06 2.80 2.83
CA VAL A 34 -0.48 1.48 2.72
C VAL A 34 0.09 1.03 4.05
N GLU A 35 -0.27 -0.18 4.45
CA GLU A 35 0.29 -0.77 5.65
C GLU A 35 1.06 -2.00 5.24
N VAL A 36 2.21 -2.21 5.83
CA VAL A 36 2.97 -3.43 5.61
C VAL A 36 3.19 -4.04 6.98
N ASN A 37 2.71 -5.26 7.16
CA ASN A 37 2.79 -5.97 8.43
C ASN A 37 2.24 -5.13 9.57
N ARG A 38 1.08 -4.49 9.27
CA ARG A 38 0.34 -3.70 10.25
C ARG A 38 0.97 -2.38 10.64
N GLU A 39 1.94 -1.92 9.87
CA GLU A 39 2.52 -0.63 10.14
C GLU A 39 2.32 0.25 8.93
N ILE A 40 1.87 1.48 9.15
CA ILE A 40 1.66 2.39 8.06
C ILE A 40 2.99 2.86 7.50
N VAL A 41 3.10 2.82 6.18
CA VAL A 41 4.29 3.29 5.51
C VAL A 41 3.96 4.62 4.85
N PRO A 42 4.59 5.71 5.26
CA PRO A 42 4.30 7.02 4.71
C PRO A 42 4.56 7.07 3.21
N ARG A 43 3.78 7.88 2.52
CA ARG A 43 3.91 7.96 1.07
C ARG A 43 5.33 8.30 0.66
N SER A 44 6.01 9.13 1.41
CA SER A 44 7.36 9.52 1.06
C SER A 44 8.33 8.35 1.06
N GLN A 45 7.95 7.22 1.64
CA GLN A 45 8.82 6.07 1.68
C GLN A 45 8.42 4.99 0.68
N HIS A 46 7.34 5.20 -0.06
CA HIS A 46 6.87 4.14 -0.96
C HIS A 46 7.87 3.77 -2.04
N GLU A 47 8.63 4.73 -2.52
CA GLU A 47 9.58 4.43 -3.56
C GLU A 47 10.80 3.66 -3.08
N GLY A 48 11.11 3.80 -1.83
CA GLY A 48 12.28 3.12 -1.30
C GLY A 48 11.98 1.88 -0.47
N PHE A 49 10.70 1.61 -0.25
CA PHE A 49 10.33 0.48 0.60
C PHE A 49 10.14 -0.76 -0.25
N GLN A 50 11.05 -1.70 -0.11
CA GLN A 50 10.98 -2.91 -0.91
C GLN A 50 10.23 -4.00 -0.18
N LEU A 51 9.25 -4.60 -0.83
CA LEU A 51 8.46 -5.64 -0.23
C LEU A 51 9.26 -6.94 -0.16
N GLN A 52 8.97 -7.71 0.88
CA GLN A 52 9.65 -8.96 1.09
C GLN A 52 8.66 -10.11 0.94
N ASN A 53 9.19 -11.30 0.75
CA ASN A 53 8.35 -12.47 0.63
C ASN A 53 7.53 -12.62 1.91
N ASN A 54 6.27 -12.92 1.76
CA ASN A 54 5.33 -13.11 2.85
C ASN A 54 4.90 -11.85 3.59
N ASP A 55 5.23 -10.69 3.07
CA ASP A 55 4.74 -9.47 3.69
C ASP A 55 3.23 -9.40 3.58
N ARG A 56 2.60 -8.82 4.59
CA ARG A 56 1.17 -8.60 4.56
C ARG A 56 0.99 -7.12 4.22
N VAL A 57 0.38 -6.86 3.09
CA VAL A 57 0.22 -5.50 2.58
C VAL A 57 -1.25 -5.16 2.51
N GLU A 58 -1.63 -4.00 3.03
CA GLU A 58 -3.01 -3.55 2.94
C GLU A 58 -3.04 -2.17 2.33
N VAL A 59 -3.87 -1.99 1.34
CA VAL A 59 -3.98 -0.73 0.63
C VAL A 59 -5.41 -0.27 0.75
N VAL A 60 -5.60 0.91 1.33
CA VAL A 60 -6.94 1.46 1.47
C VAL A 60 -7.01 2.82 0.84
N PHE A 61 -8.13 3.13 0.22
CA PHE A 61 -8.30 4.39 -0.44
C PHE A 61 -8.66 5.48 0.54
N ALA A 62 -8.09 6.63 0.37
CA ALA A 62 -8.47 7.77 1.16
C ALA A 62 -9.77 8.28 0.61
N ILE A 63 -10.70 8.54 1.48
CA ILE A 63 -11.99 9.03 1.06
C ILE A 63 -11.97 10.52 1.11
N GLY A 64 -11.94 11.11 0.01
CA GLY A 64 -11.89 12.53 -0.11
C GLY A 64 -12.70 13.37 0.81
N GLY A 65 -13.91 13.51 0.50
CA GLY A 65 -14.74 14.38 1.26
C GLY A 65 -14.83 14.06 2.72
N GLY A 66 -15.10 12.86 2.99
CA GLY A 66 -15.30 12.50 4.36
C GLY A 66 -14.07 12.69 5.16
N MET A 67 -13.00 12.64 4.47
CA MET A 67 -11.83 12.71 5.18
C MET A 67 -11.55 13.97 5.77
N LYS A 68 -12.05 14.95 5.26
CA LYS A 68 -11.76 16.19 5.73
C LYS A 68 -11.83 16.23 7.12
N ARG A 69 -12.81 15.92 7.69
CA ARG A 69 -12.86 16.09 9.02
C ARG A 69 -12.49 14.85 9.54
N GLY A 70 -12.80 13.91 8.89
CA GLY A 70 -12.50 12.69 9.42
C GLY A 70 -11.13 12.35 9.05
N GLY A 71 -10.54 13.20 8.38
CA GLY A 71 -9.25 12.92 7.86
C GLY A 71 -8.39 12.30 8.87
N ASP A 72 -8.73 12.49 9.99
CA ASP A 72 -7.99 11.98 11.02
C ASP A 72 -7.90 10.50 10.98
N ALA A 73 -8.78 9.89 10.36
CA ALA A 73 -8.78 8.46 10.32
C ALA A 73 -7.51 7.95 9.72
N TRP A 74 -6.86 8.74 8.96
CA TRP A 74 -5.68 8.28 8.33
C TRP A 74 -4.39 8.58 9.02
N ARG A 75 -4.49 9.14 10.11
CA ARG A 75 -3.30 9.50 10.78
C ARG A 75 -2.89 8.54 11.70
#